data_d0bcb5963fd20e9cbed3a42fe17d561e
#
_entry.id   d0bcb5963fd20e9cbed3a42fe17d561e
#
_cell.length_a   1.000
_cell.length_b   1.000
_cell.length_c   1.000
_cell.angle_alpha   90.00
_cell.angle_beta   90.00
_cell.angle_gamma   90.00
#
_symmetry.space_group_name_H-M   'P 1'
#
loop_
_entity.id
_entity.type
_entity.pdbx_description
1 polymer ?
#
loop_
_entity_poly.entity_id
_entity_poly.type
_entity_poly.pdbx_seq_one_letter_code
_entity_poly.pdbx_strand_id
1 'polypeptide(L)'
;LGDVYKRQPVSPAQSDITGMTVFNKKAVDTAKQYMFFGAPLSVQRYDSYRYPTFDRLTQQQLGYFWRPEEVSLQKDRADYAQLTEQQKHIFTSNLKYQIMLDSVQGRAPGMAFIPFCSLPELEACMTVWQFMEMIHSRSYTYIIKNVYSNPSDIFDTILEDNNILSRAESVTKSYLSLIHI
;
A
#
# COMPACT_ATOMS: atom_id res chain seq x y z
N LEU A 1 26.54 -22.11 14.58
CA LEU A 1 25.38 -21.74 13.76
C LEU A 1 24.01 -22.16 14.37
N GLY A 2 24.00 -22.60 15.65
CA GLY A 2 22.81 -23.18 16.31
C GLY A 2 22.04 -22.28 17.29
N ASP A 3 22.47 -21.06 17.55
CA ASP A 3 21.95 -20.25 18.68
C ASP A 3 21.28 -18.89 18.30
N VAL A 4 21.08 -18.62 17.04
CA VAL A 4 20.52 -17.31 16.59
C VAL A 4 18.98 -17.27 16.62
N TYR A 5 18.31 -18.40 16.81
CA TYR A 5 16.85 -18.48 16.94
C TYR A 5 16.34 -18.69 18.36
N LYS A 6 17.03 -18.15 19.37
CA LYS A 6 16.41 -18.03 20.69
C LYS A 6 15.28 -17.06 20.58
N ARG A 7 14.07 -17.60 20.76
CA ARG A 7 12.75 -16.98 20.75
C ARG A 7 12.81 -15.52 21.22
N GLN A 8 12.63 -14.59 20.29
CA GLN A 8 12.27 -13.24 20.69
C GLN A 8 10.97 -13.34 21.51
N PRO A 9 10.84 -12.65 22.63
CA PRO A 9 9.58 -12.62 23.34
C PRO A 9 8.53 -12.07 22.37
N VAL A 10 7.45 -12.85 22.18
CA VAL A 10 6.31 -12.48 21.38
C VAL A 10 5.78 -11.15 21.93
N SER A 11 5.81 -10.08 21.17
CA SER A 11 5.24 -8.80 21.61
C SER A 11 3.75 -8.98 21.88
N PRO A 12 3.14 -8.21 22.80
CA PRO A 12 1.70 -8.28 23.06
C PRO A 12 0.84 -8.18 21.80
N ALA A 13 1.29 -7.44 20.79
CA ALA A 13 0.65 -7.35 19.48
C ALA A 13 0.64 -8.67 18.67
N GLN A 14 1.49 -9.65 19.01
CA GLN A 14 1.48 -10.98 18.40
C GLN A 14 0.52 -11.95 19.07
N SER A 15 0.06 -11.66 20.28
CA SER A 15 -0.94 -12.51 20.97
C SER A 15 -2.36 -12.33 20.43
N ASP A 16 -2.66 -11.19 19.80
CA ASP A 16 -3.99 -10.89 19.26
C ASP A 16 -4.21 -11.45 17.84
N ILE A 17 -3.18 -12.05 17.22
CA ILE A 17 -3.27 -12.73 15.91
C ILE A 17 -3.71 -14.21 16.06
N THR A 18 -4.09 -14.64 17.25
CA THR A 18 -4.53 -16.01 17.55
C THR A 18 -5.89 -16.37 16.94
N GLY A 19 -6.04 -16.23 15.69
CA GLY A 19 -7.24 -16.54 14.90
C GLY A 19 -7.00 -16.37 13.40
N MET A 20 -5.89 -15.77 13.04
CA MET A 20 -5.52 -15.63 11.63
C MET A 20 -5.06 -16.97 11.07
N THR A 21 -5.59 -17.32 9.91
CA THR A 21 -5.18 -18.51 9.17
C THR A 21 -5.26 -18.22 7.68
N VAL A 22 -4.31 -18.77 6.93
CA VAL A 22 -4.36 -18.80 5.45
C VAL A 22 -5.07 -20.04 4.94
N PHE A 23 -5.49 -20.94 5.84
CA PHE A 23 -6.11 -22.21 5.51
C PHE A 23 -7.27 -22.52 6.47
N ASN A 24 -8.44 -21.95 6.20
CA ASN A 24 -9.65 -22.26 6.93
C ASN A 24 -10.38 -23.45 6.25
N LYS A 25 -10.50 -24.56 6.97
CA LYS A 25 -11.19 -25.77 6.50
C LYS A 25 -12.71 -25.71 6.62
N LYS A 26 -13.24 -24.72 7.32
CA LYS A 26 -14.69 -24.60 7.55
C LYS A 26 -15.34 -23.97 6.33
N ALA A 27 -16.48 -24.51 5.92
CA ALA A 27 -17.32 -23.83 4.94
C ALA A 27 -17.85 -22.52 5.54
N VAL A 28 -17.70 -21.44 4.80
CA VAL A 28 -18.15 -20.10 5.19
C VAL A 28 -19.16 -19.60 4.18
N ASP A 29 -20.35 -19.24 4.66
CA ASP A 29 -21.36 -18.55 3.84
C ASP A 29 -21.00 -17.06 3.79
N THR A 30 -20.24 -16.69 2.75
CA THR A 30 -19.75 -15.31 2.59
C THR A 30 -20.88 -14.30 2.44
N ALA A 31 -22.04 -14.70 1.92
CA ALA A 31 -23.21 -13.82 1.78
C ALA A 31 -23.77 -13.34 3.14
N LYS A 32 -23.42 -13.99 4.24
CA LYS A 32 -23.84 -13.65 5.59
C LYS A 32 -22.74 -13.02 6.45
N GLN A 33 -21.52 -12.97 5.95
CA GLN A 33 -20.40 -12.40 6.71
C GLN A 33 -20.43 -10.86 6.73
N TYR A 34 -19.84 -10.27 7.77
CA TYR A 34 -19.47 -8.86 7.76
C TYR A 34 -18.30 -8.61 6.81
N MET A 35 -18.03 -7.36 6.47
CA MET A 35 -16.86 -7.00 5.66
C MET A 35 -15.55 -7.35 6.38
N PHE A 36 -15.52 -7.10 7.69
CA PHE A 36 -14.36 -7.34 8.56
C PHE A 36 -14.80 -8.08 9.83
N PHE A 37 -13.84 -8.74 10.46
CA PHE A 37 -13.99 -9.42 11.76
C PHE A 37 -15.04 -10.53 11.77
N GLY A 38 -15.39 -11.09 10.62
CA GLY A 38 -16.19 -12.31 10.49
C GLY A 38 -15.31 -13.57 10.59
N ALA A 39 -15.83 -14.69 10.10
CA ALA A 39 -15.04 -15.91 10.01
C ALA A 39 -13.86 -15.72 9.04
N PRO A 40 -12.68 -16.32 9.32
CA PRO A 40 -11.56 -16.31 8.39
C PRO A 40 -11.98 -16.87 7.03
N LEU A 41 -11.44 -16.27 5.97
CA LEU A 41 -11.70 -16.71 4.60
C LEU A 41 -11.29 -18.16 4.39
N SER A 42 -12.10 -18.88 3.62
CA SER A 42 -11.87 -20.26 3.19
C SER A 42 -11.52 -20.27 1.69
N VAL A 43 -12.33 -20.89 0.86
CA VAL A 43 -12.17 -20.88 -0.59
C VAL A 43 -12.49 -19.48 -1.12
N GLN A 44 -11.59 -18.91 -1.92
CA GLN A 44 -11.85 -17.65 -2.62
C GLN A 44 -12.85 -17.90 -3.77
N ARG A 45 -14.10 -17.54 -3.55
CA ARG A 45 -15.19 -17.73 -4.50
C ARG A 45 -15.59 -16.39 -5.10
N TYR A 46 -15.56 -16.32 -6.42
CA TYR A 46 -15.94 -15.15 -7.21
C TYR A 46 -17.21 -15.40 -8.05
N ASP A 47 -18.00 -16.40 -7.65
CA ASP A 47 -19.30 -16.76 -8.25
C ASP A 47 -20.50 -16.30 -7.42
N SER A 48 -20.26 -15.81 -6.18
CA SER A 48 -21.30 -15.34 -5.29
C SER A 48 -20.75 -14.24 -4.38
N TYR A 49 -21.28 -13.04 -4.50
CA TYR A 49 -20.83 -11.85 -3.77
C TYR A 49 -21.91 -11.32 -2.83
N ARG A 50 -21.49 -10.88 -1.63
CA ARG A 50 -22.34 -10.07 -0.77
C ARG A 50 -22.40 -8.63 -1.30
N TYR A 51 -21.29 -8.09 -1.75
CA TYR A 51 -21.17 -6.73 -2.28
C TYR A 51 -20.50 -6.74 -3.67
N PRO A 52 -21.26 -6.97 -4.75
CA PRO A 52 -20.73 -7.00 -6.12
C PRO A 52 -19.97 -5.73 -6.53
N THR A 53 -20.14 -4.64 -5.77
CA THR A 53 -19.42 -3.39 -6.00
C THR A 53 -17.92 -3.55 -5.87
N PHE A 54 -17.44 -4.37 -4.93
CA PHE A 54 -16.00 -4.58 -4.75
C PHE A 54 -15.38 -5.36 -5.92
N ASP A 55 -16.09 -6.36 -6.44
CA ASP A 55 -15.64 -7.04 -7.66
C ASP A 55 -15.58 -6.08 -8.85
N ARG A 56 -16.61 -5.26 -9.05
CA ARG A 56 -16.62 -4.24 -10.10
C ARG A 56 -15.46 -3.25 -9.95
N LEU A 57 -15.15 -2.80 -8.75
CA LEU A 57 -14.00 -1.93 -8.47
C LEU A 57 -12.68 -2.63 -8.75
N THR A 58 -12.57 -3.91 -8.44
CA THR A 58 -11.40 -4.74 -8.76
C THR A 58 -11.17 -4.78 -10.28
N GLN A 59 -12.22 -5.11 -11.06
CA GLN A 59 -12.12 -5.15 -12.52
C GLN A 59 -11.78 -3.78 -13.10
N GLN A 60 -12.34 -2.71 -12.55
CA GLN A 60 -12.06 -1.36 -12.98
C GLN A 60 -10.60 -0.96 -12.72
N GLN A 61 -10.07 -1.24 -11.53
CA GLN A 61 -8.67 -1.00 -11.19
C GLN A 61 -7.72 -1.80 -12.11
N LEU A 62 -8.01 -3.08 -12.36
CA LEU A 62 -7.21 -3.90 -13.28
C LEU A 62 -7.21 -3.32 -14.70
N GLY A 63 -8.31 -2.71 -15.13
CA GLY A 63 -8.41 -2.01 -16.42
C GLY A 63 -7.54 -0.75 -16.51
N TYR A 64 -7.10 -0.19 -15.39
CA TYR A 64 -6.20 0.96 -15.32
C TYR A 64 -4.73 0.58 -15.18
N PHE A 65 -4.39 -0.69 -15.32
CA PHE A 65 -2.99 -1.13 -15.24
C PHE A 65 -2.13 -0.42 -16.28
N TRP A 66 -0.97 0.03 -15.87
CA TRP A 66 0.04 0.67 -16.70
C TRP A 66 1.43 0.44 -16.12
N ARG A 67 2.45 0.67 -16.93
CA ARG A 67 3.85 0.57 -16.55
C ARG A 67 4.51 1.95 -16.63
N PRO A 68 5.35 2.32 -15.66
CA PRO A 68 6.04 3.62 -15.69
C PRO A 68 6.80 3.88 -16.99
N GLU A 69 7.38 2.84 -17.57
CA GLU A 69 8.19 2.90 -18.78
C GLU A 69 7.38 3.20 -20.05
N GLU A 70 6.04 3.15 -19.99
CA GLU A 70 5.17 3.56 -21.11
C GLU A 70 5.13 5.09 -21.28
N VAL A 71 5.57 5.84 -20.27
CA VAL A 71 5.66 7.30 -20.30
C VAL A 71 7.08 7.72 -20.63
N SER A 72 7.27 8.42 -21.76
CA SER A 72 8.58 8.94 -22.15
C SER A 72 8.96 10.16 -21.32
N LEU A 73 10.07 10.09 -20.60
CA LEU A 73 10.64 11.20 -19.80
C LEU A 73 11.94 11.75 -20.43
N GLN A 74 12.15 11.54 -21.73
CA GLN A 74 13.41 11.90 -22.42
C GLN A 74 13.73 13.40 -22.35
N LYS A 75 12.71 14.26 -22.32
CA LYS A 75 12.88 15.71 -22.28
C LYS A 75 12.85 16.28 -20.86
N ASP A 76 12.29 15.53 -19.91
CA ASP A 76 11.91 16.05 -18.59
C ASP A 76 13.12 16.56 -17.79
N ARG A 77 14.31 15.96 -17.96
CA ARG A 77 15.52 16.46 -17.31
C ARG A 77 15.91 17.85 -17.83
N ALA A 78 15.83 18.07 -19.13
CA ALA A 78 16.15 19.35 -19.74
C ALA A 78 15.10 20.40 -19.36
N ASP A 79 13.84 20.02 -19.35
CA ASP A 79 12.74 20.91 -18.97
C ASP A 79 12.80 21.27 -17.48
N TYR A 80 13.09 20.29 -16.61
CA TYR A 80 13.30 20.52 -15.18
C TYR A 80 14.47 21.51 -14.91
N ALA A 81 15.55 21.40 -15.68
CA ALA A 81 16.69 22.31 -15.52
C ALA A 81 16.33 23.78 -15.79
N GLN A 82 15.31 24.03 -16.62
CA GLN A 82 14.85 25.38 -16.97
C GLN A 82 13.85 25.96 -15.95
N LEU A 83 13.33 25.15 -15.03
CA LEU A 83 12.41 25.62 -14.01
C LEU A 83 13.08 26.61 -13.06
N THR A 84 12.31 27.56 -12.55
CA THR A 84 12.74 28.41 -11.44
C THR A 84 12.97 27.58 -10.18
N GLU A 85 13.78 28.09 -9.25
CA GLU A 85 14.03 27.41 -7.98
C GLU A 85 12.75 27.15 -7.17
N GLN A 86 11.79 28.06 -7.24
CA GLN A 86 10.47 27.86 -6.62
C GLN A 86 9.69 26.70 -7.26
N GLN A 87 9.69 26.60 -8.57
CA GLN A 87 9.03 25.48 -9.29
C GLN A 87 9.71 24.15 -8.99
N LYS A 88 11.05 24.12 -9.00
CA LYS A 88 11.82 22.93 -8.60
C LYS A 88 11.51 22.51 -7.18
N HIS A 89 11.44 23.47 -6.25
CA HIS A 89 11.10 23.21 -4.86
C HIS A 89 9.69 22.58 -4.73
N ILE A 90 8.70 23.14 -5.40
CA ILE A 90 7.32 22.62 -5.38
C ILE A 90 7.27 21.19 -5.95
N PHE A 91 7.89 20.97 -7.11
CA PHE A 91 7.93 19.68 -7.77
C PHE A 91 8.59 18.61 -6.89
N THR A 92 9.78 18.92 -6.36
CA THR A 92 10.56 18.00 -5.53
C THR A 92 9.86 17.69 -4.21
N SER A 93 9.32 18.71 -3.53
CA SER A 93 8.62 18.52 -2.25
C SER A 93 7.34 17.68 -2.45
N ASN A 94 6.63 17.90 -3.54
CA ASN A 94 5.44 17.08 -3.86
C ASN A 94 5.81 15.62 -4.13
N LEU A 95 6.88 15.35 -4.89
CA LEU A 95 7.36 13.98 -5.10
C LEU A 95 7.78 13.30 -3.80
N LYS A 96 8.54 13.97 -2.95
CA LYS A 96 8.93 13.43 -1.63
C LYS A 96 7.71 13.07 -0.78
N TYR A 97 6.71 13.94 -0.77
CA TYR A 97 5.47 13.73 -0.05
C TYR A 97 4.71 12.51 -0.58
N GLN A 98 4.54 12.39 -1.89
CA GLN A 98 3.86 11.26 -2.52
C GLN A 98 4.61 9.94 -2.27
N ILE A 99 5.93 9.91 -2.41
CA ILE A 99 6.76 8.72 -2.13
C ILE A 99 6.54 8.23 -0.71
N MET A 100 6.53 9.12 0.26
CA MET A 100 6.33 8.75 1.66
C MET A 100 4.92 8.22 1.92
N LEU A 101 3.90 8.92 1.42
CA LEU A 101 2.50 8.51 1.64
C LEU A 101 2.16 7.21 0.93
N ASP A 102 2.56 7.03 -0.32
CA ASP A 102 2.27 5.79 -1.05
C ASP A 102 3.09 4.60 -0.51
N SER A 103 4.22 4.87 0.14
CA SER A 103 4.92 3.84 0.91
C SER A 103 4.12 3.36 2.12
N VAL A 104 3.41 4.25 2.79
CA VAL A 104 2.47 3.90 3.88
C VAL A 104 1.24 3.21 3.29
N GLN A 105 0.61 3.79 2.29
CA GLN A 105 -0.59 3.27 1.66
C GLN A 105 -0.36 1.93 0.96
N GLY A 106 0.82 1.70 0.39
CA GLY A 106 1.19 0.42 -0.21
C GLY A 106 1.32 -0.72 0.79
N ARG A 107 1.50 -0.43 2.08
CA ARG A 107 1.58 -1.45 3.15
C ARG A 107 0.28 -1.58 3.94
N ALA A 108 -0.45 -0.48 4.10
CA ALA A 108 -1.59 -0.40 5.00
C ALA A 108 -2.72 -1.40 4.69
N PRO A 109 -3.14 -1.63 3.44
CA PRO A 109 -4.17 -2.63 3.15
C PRO A 109 -3.78 -4.03 3.62
N GLY A 110 -2.54 -4.45 3.35
CA GLY A 110 -2.02 -5.76 3.74
C GLY A 110 -1.84 -5.94 5.25
N MET A 111 -1.57 -4.86 5.97
CA MET A 111 -1.32 -4.91 7.43
C MET A 111 -2.58 -4.67 8.25
N ALA A 112 -3.42 -3.74 7.84
CA ALA A 112 -4.52 -3.24 8.66
C ALA A 112 -5.90 -3.74 8.24
N PHE A 113 -6.10 -4.15 6.98
CA PHE A 113 -7.42 -4.50 6.46
C PHE A 113 -7.52 -5.96 6.02
N ILE A 114 -6.64 -6.42 5.14
CA ILE A 114 -6.70 -7.77 4.57
C ILE A 114 -6.73 -8.86 5.65
N PRO A 115 -5.93 -8.79 6.73
CA PRO A 115 -5.94 -9.82 7.77
C PRO A 115 -7.28 -10.00 8.48
N PHE A 116 -8.13 -8.98 8.47
CA PHE A 116 -9.44 -8.98 9.14
C PHE A 116 -10.60 -9.08 8.15
N CYS A 117 -10.30 -9.17 6.85
CA CYS A 117 -11.31 -9.25 5.80
C CYS A 117 -12.04 -10.59 5.83
N SER A 118 -13.35 -10.55 5.65
CA SER A 118 -14.21 -11.75 5.69
C SER A 118 -14.93 -12.01 4.36
N LEU A 119 -14.64 -11.22 3.33
CA LEU A 119 -15.30 -11.32 2.02
C LEU A 119 -14.24 -11.44 0.90
N PRO A 120 -14.32 -12.46 0.03
CA PRO A 120 -13.36 -12.66 -1.07
C PRO A 120 -13.28 -11.47 -2.04
N GLU A 121 -14.43 -10.88 -2.39
CA GLU A 121 -14.50 -9.73 -3.29
C GLU A 121 -13.85 -8.47 -2.70
N LEU A 122 -13.95 -8.28 -1.39
CA LEU A 122 -13.30 -7.18 -0.68
C LEU A 122 -11.80 -7.41 -0.56
N GLU A 123 -11.37 -8.63 -0.25
CA GLU A 123 -9.96 -9.02 -0.23
C GLU A 123 -9.30 -8.77 -1.59
N ALA A 124 -9.94 -9.21 -2.70
CA ALA A 124 -9.45 -8.97 -4.05
C ALA A 124 -9.31 -7.46 -4.35
N CYS A 125 -10.32 -6.67 -3.99
CA CYS A 125 -10.31 -5.22 -4.20
C CYS A 125 -9.15 -4.55 -3.46
N MET A 126 -8.91 -4.90 -2.20
CA MET A 126 -7.80 -4.35 -1.40
C MET A 126 -6.43 -4.84 -1.89
N THR A 127 -6.34 -6.06 -2.39
CA THR A 127 -5.10 -6.62 -2.96
C THR A 127 -4.71 -5.87 -4.23
N VAL A 128 -5.67 -5.59 -5.12
CA VAL A 128 -5.42 -4.80 -6.33
C VAL A 128 -5.10 -3.35 -5.97
N TRP A 129 -5.77 -2.75 -5.00
CA TRP A 129 -5.40 -1.42 -4.50
C TRP A 129 -3.93 -1.40 -4.05
N GLN A 130 -3.51 -2.34 -3.20
CA GLN A 130 -2.11 -2.43 -2.75
C GLN A 130 -1.13 -2.60 -3.93
N PHE A 131 -1.51 -3.37 -4.95
CA PHE A 131 -0.73 -3.52 -6.16
C PHE A 131 -0.59 -2.20 -6.94
N MET A 132 -1.65 -1.41 -7.04
CA MET A 132 -1.61 -0.10 -7.71
C MET A 132 -0.71 0.89 -6.96
N GLU A 133 -0.72 0.90 -5.63
CA GLU A 133 0.19 1.74 -4.83
C GLU A 133 1.67 1.37 -5.06
N MET A 134 1.97 0.09 -5.29
CA MET A 134 3.32 -0.33 -5.67
C MET A 134 3.70 0.22 -7.05
N ILE A 135 2.78 0.27 -8.01
CA ILE A 135 3.04 0.87 -9.33
C ILE A 135 3.30 2.37 -9.17
N HIS A 136 2.54 3.10 -8.35
CA HIS A 136 2.79 4.51 -8.05
C HIS A 136 4.19 4.72 -7.49
N SER A 137 4.59 3.96 -6.49
CA SER A 137 5.93 4.06 -5.87
C SER A 137 7.06 3.80 -6.89
N ARG A 138 6.89 2.83 -7.79
CA ARG A 138 7.84 2.58 -8.88
C ARG A 138 7.90 3.74 -9.86
N SER A 139 6.77 4.39 -10.11
CA SER A 139 6.67 5.53 -11.03
C SER A 139 7.42 6.75 -10.51
N TYR A 140 7.31 7.04 -9.22
CA TYR A 140 8.10 8.12 -8.62
C TYR A 140 9.60 7.85 -8.72
N THR A 141 10.02 6.60 -8.50
CA THR A 141 11.42 6.21 -8.71
C THR A 141 11.85 6.40 -10.17
N TYR A 142 10.99 6.03 -11.11
CA TYR A 142 11.25 6.22 -12.55
C TYR A 142 11.38 7.71 -12.91
N ILE A 143 10.50 8.57 -12.40
CA ILE A 143 10.58 10.02 -12.56
C ILE A 143 11.91 10.55 -12.02
N ILE A 144 12.24 10.21 -10.76
CA ILE A 144 13.45 10.71 -10.10
C ILE A 144 14.70 10.30 -10.87
N LYS A 145 14.80 9.06 -11.32
CA LYS A 145 15.95 8.58 -12.12
C LYS A 145 16.11 9.29 -13.45
N ASN A 146 15.03 9.74 -14.06
CA ASN A 146 15.07 10.41 -15.36
C ASN A 146 15.26 11.93 -15.24
N VAL A 147 14.75 12.53 -14.17
CA VAL A 147 14.79 13.99 -13.98
C VAL A 147 16.05 14.47 -13.25
N TYR A 148 16.42 13.80 -12.17
CA TYR A 148 17.53 14.24 -11.32
C TYR A 148 18.86 13.60 -11.72
N SER A 149 19.96 14.35 -11.53
CA SER A 149 21.32 13.87 -11.78
C SER A 149 21.76 12.84 -10.73
N ASN A 150 21.34 13.02 -9.47
CA ASN A 150 21.60 12.10 -8.38
C ASN A 150 20.29 11.79 -7.64
N PRO A 151 19.67 10.63 -7.90
CA PRO A 151 18.45 10.20 -7.23
C PRO A 151 18.56 10.13 -5.70
N SER A 152 19.74 9.81 -5.15
CA SER A 152 19.95 9.70 -3.69
C SER A 152 19.70 11.00 -2.97
N ASP A 153 20.01 12.16 -3.57
CA ASP A 153 19.78 13.49 -2.97
C ASP A 153 18.29 13.70 -2.65
N ILE A 154 17.40 13.01 -3.35
CA ILE A 154 15.96 13.09 -3.10
C ILE A 154 15.55 12.06 -2.06
N PHE A 155 15.90 10.78 -2.27
CA PHE A 155 15.44 9.69 -1.40
C PHE A 155 15.96 9.81 0.03
N ASP A 156 17.25 10.16 0.19
CA ASP A 156 17.91 10.20 1.50
C ASP A 156 17.39 11.35 2.38
N THR A 157 16.78 12.38 1.76
CA THR A 157 16.28 13.57 2.47
C THR A 157 14.76 13.54 2.73
N ILE A 158 14.02 12.49 2.32
CA ILE A 158 12.59 12.39 2.59
C ILE A 158 12.30 12.34 4.09
N LEU A 159 13.09 11.58 4.84
CA LEU A 159 12.90 11.38 6.28
C LEU A 159 13.43 12.55 7.14
N GLU A 160 14.00 13.56 6.51
CA GLU A 160 14.43 14.79 7.18
C GLU A 160 13.32 15.85 7.24
N ASP A 161 12.27 15.72 6.42
CA ASP A 161 11.16 16.67 6.36
C ASP A 161 10.09 16.34 7.42
N ASN A 162 10.08 17.09 8.51
CA ASN A 162 9.15 16.92 9.61
C ASN A 162 7.67 17.10 9.20
N ASN A 163 7.37 17.87 8.16
CA ASN A 163 5.99 18.04 7.68
C ASN A 163 5.52 16.76 6.97
N ILE A 164 6.40 16.13 6.20
CA ILE A 164 6.12 14.85 5.55
C ILE A 164 5.94 13.76 6.62
N LEU A 165 6.85 13.68 7.58
CA LEU A 165 6.80 12.68 8.66
C LEU A 165 5.53 12.81 9.49
N SER A 166 5.16 13.99 9.93
CA SER A 166 3.96 14.20 10.77
C SER A 166 2.67 13.77 10.06
N ARG A 167 2.59 13.99 8.75
CA ARG A 167 1.44 13.54 7.94
C ARG A 167 1.42 12.02 7.77
N ALA A 168 2.57 11.41 7.48
CA ALA A 168 2.70 9.96 7.37
C ALA A 168 2.34 9.28 8.71
N GLU A 169 2.76 9.83 9.85
CA GLU A 169 2.37 9.34 11.18
C GLU A 169 0.87 9.45 11.42
N SER A 170 0.25 10.58 11.05
CA SER A 170 -1.19 10.79 11.20
C SER A 170 -2.00 9.76 10.40
N VAL A 171 -1.62 9.53 9.14
CA VAL A 171 -2.24 8.52 8.29
C VAL A 171 -2.03 7.12 8.85
N THR A 172 -0.81 6.81 9.29
CA THR A 172 -0.49 5.51 9.92
C THR A 172 -1.35 5.25 11.16
N LYS A 173 -1.52 6.24 12.04
CA LYS A 173 -2.40 6.12 13.21
C LYS A 173 -3.83 5.81 12.83
N SER A 174 -4.34 6.42 11.75
CA SER A 174 -5.70 6.17 11.27
C SER A 174 -5.86 4.73 10.76
N TYR A 175 -4.90 4.20 10.02
CA TYR A 175 -4.92 2.80 9.59
C TYR A 175 -4.85 1.83 10.76
N LEU A 176 -3.92 2.06 11.68
CA LEU A 176 -3.73 1.17 12.83
C LEU A 176 -4.88 1.24 13.84
N SER A 177 -5.68 2.31 13.84
CA SER A 177 -6.85 2.40 14.73
C SER A 177 -7.88 1.30 14.46
N LEU A 178 -7.97 0.79 13.24
CA LEU A 178 -8.86 -0.33 12.90
C LEU A 178 -8.46 -1.61 13.63
N ILE A 179 -7.16 -1.85 13.82
CA ILE A 179 -6.65 -3.05 14.50
C ILE A 179 -6.99 -3.03 16.00
N HIS A 180 -7.26 -1.86 16.57
CA HIS A 180 -7.59 -1.68 17.99
C HIS A 180 -9.10 -1.66 18.27
N ILE A 181 -9.94 -1.81 17.24
CA ILE A 181 -11.38 -1.95 17.38
C ILE A 181 -11.75 -3.40 17.73
#